data_5cb086b7dc04a55f112b9a3664d4f2e8
#
_entry.id   5cb086b7dc04a55f112b9a3664d4f2e8
#
_cell.length_a   1.000
_cell.length_b   1.000
_cell.length_c   1.000
_cell.angle_alpha   90.00
_cell.angle_beta   90.00
_cell.angle_gamma   90.00
#
_symmetry.space_group_name_H-M   'P 1'
#
loop_
_entity.id
_entity.type
_entity.pdbx_description
1 polymer ?
#
loop_
_entity_poly.entity_id
_entity_poly.type
_entity_poly.pdbx_seq_one_letter_code
_entity_poly.pdbx_strand_id
1 'polypeptide(L)'
;MKTLNTLMKGAALGLALGLMAAPATFAETPSNMLVIAHRIDDLTSMDPAESFEIQGSDASRNMYMKLVNLDPTNLDGGYVAELAESWTVSEDGRTITFTIRDDINFHSGNPVRAEDAEFSLRRAILLDKTPAFILKQFGFTPENVEQTIVADGNTLSITTDKRYATSFVLNCLTATIGGIVDKELVMANEVDGDMGNTWLRTNSAGSGAYRLVSWKPDESLTLQSNPDFHLGAPAMERVIVRHVIESASQRLLLERGDIDVARNLNPEDVAGASNADNVVIHDELRGRLMYAALNQKHPELSKPQVRQAFKYLIDYEGMQNSFLKGQYTTHQNFLPKTYLGAVDENPFSLDIEKAKALLAEAGVDGMELELGVREAQERIEIAQSLQNTAAQVGIKINITVGTSKQILARYRARELDIYVGAWGPDYPDPHTNAGTFAYNPDNSDEANATGLLAWRNGWDTGGLTEMVDAAVVENDRETRAQMYRDIQAQFRETSPFIVMFQLTEQIGRQENVQGLSLGGPITNAAYWNVTK
;
A
#
# COMPACT_ATOMS: atom_id res chain seq x y z
N MET A 1 35.77 -42.94 77.04
CA MET A 1 37.18 -43.37 76.88
C MET A 1 37.78 -42.62 75.72
N LYS A 2 38.73 -41.77 76.04
CA LYS A 2 39.99 -41.44 75.34
C LYS A 2 39.88 -40.95 73.90
N THR A 3 40.06 -39.64 73.69
CA THR A 3 41.31 -38.91 73.29
C THR A 3 41.69 -39.14 71.85
N LEU A 4 41.90 -38.13 71.01
CA LEU A 4 43.03 -37.19 71.04
C LEU A 4 42.83 -36.06 69.95
N ASN A 5 43.25 -34.86 70.31
CA ASN A 5 43.52 -33.71 69.50
C ASN A 5 44.57 -33.97 68.40
N THR A 6 44.47 -33.33 67.26
CA THR A 6 45.65 -32.72 66.66
C THR A 6 45.23 -31.51 65.78
N LEU A 7 45.78 -30.34 66.10
CA LEU A 7 45.78 -29.10 65.32
C LEU A 7 46.58 -29.30 64.03
N MET A 8 46.08 -28.77 62.91
CA MET A 8 46.95 -28.23 61.90
C MET A 8 46.36 -26.94 61.28
N LYS A 9 47.10 -25.89 61.46
CA LYS A 9 46.92 -24.59 60.81
C LYS A 9 47.25 -24.75 59.32
N GLY A 10 46.33 -24.34 58.42
CA GLY A 10 46.56 -24.23 56.97
C GLY A 10 46.00 -22.92 56.49
N ALA A 11 46.84 -22.10 55.89
CA ALA A 11 46.60 -20.75 55.47
C ALA A 11 45.48 -20.64 54.40
N ALA A 12 44.56 -19.71 54.65
CA ALA A 12 43.53 -19.28 53.64
C ALA A 12 44.22 -18.40 52.60
N LEU A 13 44.45 -18.94 51.41
CA LEU A 13 44.72 -18.16 50.18
C LEU A 13 43.36 -17.81 49.54
N GLY A 14 42.91 -16.57 49.72
CA GLY A 14 41.74 -16.04 49.04
C GLY A 14 42.08 -15.81 47.57
N LEU A 15 41.57 -16.69 46.68
CA LEU A 15 41.47 -16.41 45.24
C LEU A 15 40.21 -15.59 45.01
N ALA A 16 40.37 -14.27 44.92
CA ALA A 16 39.33 -13.39 44.35
C ALA A 16 39.28 -13.65 42.84
N LEU A 17 38.38 -14.53 42.39
CA LEU A 17 37.94 -14.57 40.98
C LEU A 17 37.13 -13.29 40.73
N GLY A 18 37.79 -12.28 40.17
CA GLY A 18 37.11 -11.17 39.50
C GLY A 18 36.39 -11.72 38.29
N LEU A 19 35.07 -11.96 38.41
CA LEU A 19 34.19 -12.08 37.24
C LEU A 19 34.25 -10.71 36.54
N MET A 20 35.15 -10.56 35.57
CA MET A 20 34.99 -9.55 34.53
C MET A 20 33.69 -9.96 33.78
N ALA A 21 32.58 -9.26 34.05
CA ALA A 21 31.43 -9.26 33.18
C ALA A 21 31.92 -8.71 31.84
N ALA A 22 32.22 -9.60 30.88
CA ALA A 22 32.39 -9.19 29.52
C ALA A 22 31.07 -8.47 29.13
N PRO A 23 31.13 -7.28 28.53
CA PRO A 23 29.94 -6.67 27.98
C PRO A 23 29.32 -7.73 27.07
N ALA A 24 28.03 -8.01 27.24
CA ALA A 24 27.29 -8.84 26.32
C ALA A 24 27.34 -8.11 24.97
N THR A 25 28.27 -8.50 24.11
CA THR A 25 28.24 -8.09 22.72
C THR A 25 27.00 -8.75 22.14
N PHE A 26 25.95 -7.99 21.98
CA PHE A 26 24.80 -8.40 21.19
C PHE A 26 25.33 -8.75 19.80
N ALA A 27 25.00 -9.91 19.30
CA ALA A 27 25.44 -10.33 17.97
C ALA A 27 24.60 -9.55 16.96
N GLU A 28 25.22 -8.55 16.33
CA GLU A 28 24.63 -7.88 15.19
C GLU A 28 24.20 -8.90 14.12
N THR A 29 23.16 -8.58 13.36
CA THR A 29 22.77 -9.39 12.21
C THR A 29 23.93 -9.51 11.21
N PRO A 30 24.11 -10.66 10.51
CA PRO A 30 25.21 -10.84 9.56
C PRO A 30 25.22 -9.73 8.48
N SER A 31 26.40 -9.29 8.07
CA SER A 31 26.58 -8.17 7.13
C SER A 31 26.03 -8.43 5.72
N ASN A 32 25.79 -9.69 5.35
CA ASN A 32 25.19 -10.12 4.08
C ASN A 32 23.70 -10.49 4.22
N MET A 33 23.07 -10.15 5.34
CA MET A 33 21.65 -10.44 5.60
C MET A 33 20.90 -9.18 6.02
N LEU A 34 19.70 -8.98 5.48
CA LEU A 34 18.76 -7.96 5.91
C LEU A 34 17.63 -8.61 6.72
N VAL A 35 17.52 -8.24 8.00
CA VAL A 35 16.47 -8.77 8.91
C VAL A 35 15.47 -7.65 9.23
N ILE A 36 14.23 -7.83 8.82
CA ILE A 36 13.15 -6.85 8.97
C ILE A 36 12.11 -7.38 9.94
N ALA A 37 11.75 -6.64 10.98
CA ALA A 37 10.53 -6.90 11.74
C ALA A 37 9.35 -6.17 11.08
N HIS A 38 8.34 -6.92 10.70
CA HIS A 38 7.13 -6.40 10.07
C HIS A 38 5.94 -7.27 10.44
N ARG A 39 4.77 -6.67 10.50
CA ARG A 39 3.52 -7.42 10.64
C ARG A 39 3.13 -7.99 9.27
N ILE A 40 3.09 -9.31 9.13
CA ILE A 40 2.82 -10.02 7.87
C ILE A 40 1.64 -11.00 7.95
N ASP A 41 0.73 -10.81 8.90
CA ASP A 41 -0.47 -11.65 9.11
C ASP A 41 -1.54 -11.49 8.02
N ASP A 42 -1.43 -10.50 7.16
CA ASP A 42 -2.32 -10.29 6.01
C ASP A 42 -1.75 -10.86 4.69
N LEU A 43 -0.53 -11.39 4.69
CA LEU A 43 0.06 -12.03 3.53
C LEU A 43 -0.67 -13.35 3.23
N THR A 44 -1.27 -13.45 2.04
CA THR A 44 -2.13 -14.58 1.66
C THR A 44 -1.60 -15.41 0.50
N SER A 45 -0.78 -14.80 -0.36
CA SER A 45 -0.30 -15.44 -1.60
C SER A 45 1.00 -14.80 -2.09
N MET A 46 1.88 -15.62 -2.70
CA MET A 46 3.05 -15.18 -3.46
C MET A 46 2.77 -15.07 -4.97
N ASP A 47 1.58 -15.48 -5.41
CA ASP A 47 1.15 -15.40 -6.81
C ASP A 47 0.83 -13.94 -7.18
N PRO A 48 1.53 -13.32 -8.16
CA PRO A 48 1.26 -11.93 -8.55
C PRO A 48 -0.15 -11.71 -9.10
N ALA A 49 -0.81 -12.76 -9.63
CA ALA A 49 -2.20 -12.68 -10.09
C ALA A 49 -3.23 -12.65 -8.93
N GLU A 50 -2.83 -12.97 -7.70
CA GLU A 50 -3.71 -13.03 -6.54
C GLU A 50 -3.27 -12.09 -5.41
N SER A 51 -1.97 -11.85 -5.24
CA SER A 51 -1.39 -11.02 -4.18
C SER A 51 -1.83 -9.56 -4.32
N PHE A 52 -2.47 -9.01 -3.28
CA PHE A 52 -3.02 -7.65 -3.31
C PHE A 52 -2.74 -6.86 -2.03
N GLU A 53 -2.30 -7.52 -0.97
CA GLU A 53 -1.91 -6.91 0.29
C GLU A 53 -0.52 -6.23 0.16
N ILE A 54 -0.24 -5.25 1.04
CA ILE A 54 1.02 -4.48 1.00
C ILE A 54 2.23 -5.42 1.12
N GLN A 55 2.20 -6.39 2.04
CA GLN A 55 3.29 -7.32 2.29
C GLN A 55 3.51 -8.28 1.12
N GLY A 56 2.43 -8.72 0.46
CA GLY A 56 2.50 -9.51 -0.75
C GLY A 56 3.06 -8.71 -1.93
N SER A 57 2.68 -7.44 -2.02
CA SER A 57 3.19 -6.52 -3.04
C SER A 57 4.68 -6.19 -2.82
N ASP A 58 5.14 -6.01 -1.57
CA ASP A 58 6.56 -5.84 -1.24
C ASP A 58 7.36 -7.11 -1.60
N ALA A 59 6.86 -8.30 -1.28
CA ALA A 59 7.50 -9.56 -1.66
C ALA A 59 7.57 -9.71 -3.20
N SER A 60 6.46 -9.47 -3.87
CA SER A 60 6.32 -9.56 -5.32
C SER A 60 7.27 -8.61 -6.06
N ARG A 61 7.43 -7.37 -5.56
CA ARG A 61 8.35 -6.36 -6.11
C ARG A 61 9.79 -6.87 -6.20
N ASN A 62 10.19 -7.70 -5.26
CA ASN A 62 11.54 -8.24 -5.19
C ASN A 62 11.71 -9.58 -5.94
N MET A 63 10.60 -10.32 -6.18
CA MET A 63 10.65 -11.65 -6.81
C MET A 63 10.34 -11.64 -8.30
N TYR A 64 9.50 -10.70 -8.77
CA TYR A 64 8.99 -10.68 -10.14
C TYR A 64 9.38 -9.39 -10.85
N MET A 65 9.96 -9.52 -12.04
CA MET A 65 10.08 -8.42 -12.98
C MET A 65 8.76 -8.23 -13.73
N LYS A 66 8.56 -7.03 -14.27
CA LYS A 66 7.41 -6.62 -15.07
C LYS A 66 7.88 -6.19 -16.45
N LEU A 67 6.97 -5.84 -17.35
CA LEU A 67 7.35 -5.28 -18.65
C LEU A 67 8.13 -3.98 -18.46
N VAL A 68 7.58 -3.08 -17.69
CA VAL A 68 8.16 -1.77 -17.34
C VAL A 68 7.94 -1.50 -15.85
N ASN A 69 8.69 -0.56 -15.29
CA ASN A 69 8.46 -0.07 -13.94
C ASN A 69 8.65 1.43 -13.83
N LEU A 70 8.25 2.02 -12.72
CA LEU A 70 8.59 3.39 -12.39
C LEU A 70 10.00 3.45 -11.81
N ASP A 71 10.73 4.52 -12.10
CA ASP A 71 12.00 4.80 -11.44
C ASP A 71 11.73 5.18 -9.97
N PRO A 72 12.15 4.38 -8.99
CA PRO A 72 11.89 4.66 -7.58
C PRO A 72 12.63 5.91 -7.07
N THR A 73 13.66 6.37 -7.79
CA THR A 73 14.44 7.57 -7.46
C THR A 73 13.92 8.83 -8.16
N ASN A 74 13.09 8.66 -9.18
CA ASN A 74 12.51 9.74 -9.98
C ASN A 74 11.11 9.37 -10.46
N LEU A 75 10.14 9.42 -9.57
CA LEU A 75 8.75 9.05 -9.86
C LEU A 75 8.09 9.92 -10.95
N ASP A 76 8.62 11.12 -11.20
CA ASP A 76 8.23 12.00 -12.31
C ASP A 76 9.01 11.72 -13.60
N GLY A 77 10.07 10.91 -13.55
CA GLY A 77 11.02 10.68 -14.65
C GLY A 77 10.55 9.71 -15.72
N GLY A 78 9.39 9.10 -15.55
CA GLY A 78 8.85 8.16 -16.52
C GLY A 78 9.09 6.69 -16.14
N TYR A 79 9.16 5.84 -17.17
CA TYR A 79 9.27 4.39 -17.00
C TYR A 79 10.70 3.91 -17.24
N VAL A 80 11.12 2.97 -16.40
CA VAL A 80 12.33 2.20 -16.64
C VAL A 80 11.99 0.87 -17.30
N ALA A 81 12.79 0.49 -18.28
CA ALA A 81 12.71 -0.82 -18.92
C ALA A 81 13.05 -1.91 -17.89
N GLU A 82 12.22 -2.95 -17.82
CA GLU A 82 12.54 -4.19 -17.09
C GLU A 82 12.64 -5.35 -18.07
N LEU A 83 11.57 -6.15 -18.27
CA LEU A 83 11.57 -7.23 -19.28
C LEU A 83 11.37 -6.72 -20.70
N ALA A 84 10.69 -5.58 -20.88
CA ALA A 84 10.63 -4.92 -22.17
C ALA A 84 11.78 -3.92 -22.31
N GLU A 85 12.60 -4.04 -23.36
CA GLU A 85 13.65 -3.06 -23.66
C GLU A 85 13.10 -1.78 -24.28
N SER A 86 11.96 -1.88 -24.98
CA SER A 86 11.28 -0.77 -25.63
C SER A 86 9.81 -1.09 -25.86
N TRP A 87 9.02 -0.04 -26.19
CA TRP A 87 7.62 -0.20 -26.60
C TRP A 87 7.22 0.88 -27.61
N THR A 88 6.22 0.57 -28.42
CA THR A 88 5.59 1.48 -29.36
C THR A 88 4.08 1.49 -29.19
N VAL A 89 3.44 2.58 -29.58
CA VAL A 89 1.98 2.73 -29.52
C VAL A 89 1.44 2.86 -30.94
N SER A 90 0.38 2.15 -31.26
CA SER A 90 -0.30 2.24 -32.57
C SER A 90 -0.87 3.63 -32.82
N GLU A 91 -1.11 3.97 -34.06
CA GLU A 91 -1.63 5.30 -34.48
C GLU A 91 -3.01 5.59 -33.86
N ASP A 92 -3.85 4.58 -33.69
CA ASP A 92 -5.16 4.71 -33.03
C ASP A 92 -5.06 4.78 -31.50
N GLY A 93 -3.85 4.58 -30.93
CA GLY A 93 -3.56 4.64 -29.51
C GLY A 93 -4.14 3.49 -28.69
N ARG A 94 -4.56 2.38 -29.33
CA ARG A 94 -5.19 1.25 -28.64
C ARG A 94 -4.25 0.08 -28.39
N THR A 95 -3.20 -0.07 -29.21
CA THR A 95 -2.26 -1.18 -29.08
C THR A 95 -0.90 -0.67 -28.62
N ILE A 96 -0.38 -1.26 -27.56
CA ILE A 96 1.01 -1.07 -27.12
C ILE A 96 1.76 -2.37 -27.43
N THR A 97 2.83 -2.26 -28.23
CA THR A 97 3.69 -3.40 -28.57
C THR A 97 5.03 -3.25 -27.86
N PHE A 98 5.37 -4.21 -27.02
CA PHE A 98 6.61 -4.30 -26.25
C PHE A 98 7.60 -5.21 -26.96
N THR A 99 8.87 -4.82 -27.03
CA THR A 99 9.98 -5.70 -27.44
C THR A 99 10.59 -6.30 -26.17
N ILE A 100 10.55 -7.62 -26.06
CA ILE A 100 11.04 -8.35 -24.88
C ILE A 100 12.53 -8.64 -25.01
N ARG A 101 13.29 -8.44 -23.96
CA ARG A 101 14.73 -8.73 -23.86
C ARG A 101 14.98 -10.22 -23.98
N ASP A 102 16.16 -10.59 -24.51
CA ASP A 102 16.61 -11.96 -24.68
C ASP A 102 17.76 -12.36 -23.73
N ASP A 103 18.20 -11.43 -22.88
CA ASP A 103 19.34 -11.59 -21.95
C ASP A 103 18.91 -11.87 -20.48
N ILE A 104 17.63 -12.13 -20.23
CA ILE A 104 17.08 -12.38 -18.88
C ILE A 104 16.66 -13.86 -18.76
N ASN A 105 17.00 -14.46 -17.61
CA ASN A 105 16.51 -15.78 -17.23
C ASN A 105 15.63 -15.70 -15.96
N PHE A 106 14.67 -16.59 -15.86
CA PHE A 106 13.95 -16.85 -14.60
C PHE A 106 14.87 -17.51 -13.56
N HIS A 107 14.46 -17.51 -12.31
CA HIS A 107 15.16 -18.19 -11.22
C HIS A 107 15.28 -19.72 -11.43
N SER A 108 14.47 -20.30 -12.29
CA SER A 108 14.54 -21.68 -12.76
C SER A 108 15.72 -21.96 -13.69
N GLY A 109 16.25 -20.92 -14.34
CA GLY A 109 17.22 -20.99 -15.44
C GLY A 109 16.57 -20.94 -16.83
N ASN A 110 15.25 -21.02 -16.95
CA ASN A 110 14.55 -20.84 -18.22
C ASN A 110 14.70 -19.40 -18.74
N PRO A 111 14.91 -19.19 -20.06
CA PRO A 111 14.94 -17.83 -20.62
C PRO A 111 13.55 -17.18 -20.58
N VAL A 112 13.52 -15.89 -20.28
CA VAL A 112 12.27 -15.10 -20.36
C VAL A 112 11.93 -14.85 -21.83
N ARG A 113 10.67 -15.02 -22.21
CA ARG A 113 10.15 -14.84 -23.57
C ARG A 113 8.85 -14.02 -23.57
N ALA A 114 8.46 -13.54 -24.73
CA ALA A 114 7.18 -12.83 -24.91
C ALA A 114 5.96 -13.70 -24.55
N GLU A 115 6.05 -15.03 -24.77
CA GLU A 115 5.00 -16.00 -24.41
C GLU A 115 4.81 -16.15 -22.89
N ASP A 116 5.83 -15.86 -22.08
CA ASP A 116 5.71 -15.84 -20.61
C ASP A 116 4.92 -14.61 -20.17
N ALA A 117 5.16 -13.46 -20.80
CA ALA A 117 4.43 -12.23 -20.53
C ALA A 117 2.97 -12.34 -21.02
N GLU A 118 2.74 -12.90 -22.20
CA GLU A 118 1.39 -13.23 -22.71
C GLU A 118 0.65 -14.14 -21.72
N PHE A 119 1.27 -15.25 -21.33
CA PHE A 119 0.71 -16.20 -20.37
C PHE A 119 0.37 -15.52 -19.04
N SER A 120 1.29 -14.76 -18.48
CA SER A 120 1.12 -14.14 -17.16
C SER A 120 -0.05 -13.16 -17.13
N LEU A 121 -0.16 -12.29 -18.14
CA LEU A 121 -1.24 -11.31 -18.20
C LEU A 121 -2.60 -11.93 -18.54
N ARG A 122 -2.65 -12.89 -19.49
CA ARG A 122 -3.86 -13.67 -19.78
C ARG A 122 -4.32 -14.44 -18.54
N ARG A 123 -3.39 -15.14 -17.89
CA ARG A 123 -3.64 -15.90 -16.66
C ARG A 123 -4.26 -15.04 -15.56
N ALA A 124 -3.77 -13.82 -15.35
CA ALA A 124 -4.31 -12.91 -14.34
C ALA A 124 -5.78 -12.55 -14.60
N ILE A 125 -6.16 -12.40 -15.88
CA ILE A 125 -7.55 -12.11 -16.28
C ILE A 125 -8.43 -13.36 -16.14
N LEU A 126 -7.93 -14.53 -16.55
CA LEU A 126 -8.68 -15.80 -16.53
C LEU A 126 -8.91 -16.31 -15.11
N LEU A 127 -7.93 -16.14 -14.20
CA LEU A 127 -8.09 -16.51 -12.79
C LEU A 127 -9.08 -15.61 -12.05
N ASP A 128 -9.26 -14.39 -12.51
CA ASP A 128 -10.20 -13.39 -11.98
C ASP A 128 -10.13 -13.22 -10.45
N LYS A 129 -8.91 -13.20 -9.91
CA LYS A 129 -8.66 -12.91 -8.48
C LYS A 129 -8.80 -11.42 -8.22
N THR A 130 -8.77 -11.03 -6.94
CA THR A 130 -9.01 -9.64 -6.51
C THR A 130 -8.31 -8.57 -7.36
N PRO A 131 -6.98 -8.63 -7.69
CA PRO A 131 -6.34 -7.58 -8.46
C PRO A 131 -6.68 -7.57 -9.96
N ALA A 132 -7.40 -8.56 -10.49
CA ALA A 132 -7.70 -8.67 -11.92
C ALA A 132 -8.44 -7.44 -12.47
N PHE A 133 -9.21 -6.71 -11.64
CA PHE A 133 -9.91 -5.50 -12.03
C PHE A 133 -8.97 -4.43 -12.63
N ILE A 134 -7.69 -4.39 -12.19
CA ILE A 134 -6.67 -3.46 -12.68
C ILE A 134 -6.42 -3.65 -14.19
N LEU A 135 -6.46 -4.87 -14.68
CA LEU A 135 -6.33 -5.17 -16.12
C LEU A 135 -7.68 -5.16 -16.83
N LYS A 136 -8.72 -5.69 -16.19
CA LYS A 136 -10.06 -5.81 -16.80
C LYS A 136 -10.70 -4.45 -17.15
N GLN A 137 -10.28 -3.35 -16.51
CA GLN A 137 -10.74 -2.00 -16.85
C GLN A 137 -10.38 -1.55 -18.28
N PHE A 138 -9.48 -2.26 -18.97
CA PHE A 138 -9.11 -2.03 -20.37
C PHE A 138 -9.94 -2.86 -21.35
N GLY A 139 -11.06 -3.44 -20.89
CA GLY A 139 -11.97 -4.25 -21.69
C GLY A 139 -11.53 -5.69 -21.89
N PHE A 140 -10.53 -6.16 -21.13
CA PHE A 140 -10.12 -7.57 -21.20
C PHE A 140 -11.11 -8.49 -20.48
N THR A 141 -11.49 -9.54 -21.16
CA THR A 141 -12.40 -10.58 -20.67
C THR A 141 -11.85 -11.96 -20.99
N PRO A 142 -12.34 -13.04 -20.36
CA PRO A 142 -11.96 -14.41 -20.73
C PRO A 142 -12.20 -14.74 -22.21
N GLU A 143 -13.20 -14.10 -22.83
CA GLU A 143 -13.60 -14.39 -24.21
C GLU A 143 -12.71 -13.70 -25.25
N ASN A 144 -12.06 -12.56 -24.89
CA ASN A 144 -11.25 -11.78 -25.82
C ASN A 144 -9.75 -11.76 -25.53
N VAL A 145 -9.33 -12.28 -24.38
CA VAL A 145 -7.94 -12.15 -23.90
C VAL A 145 -6.92 -12.77 -24.86
N GLU A 146 -7.29 -13.83 -25.57
CA GLU A 146 -6.42 -14.48 -26.56
C GLU A 146 -6.15 -13.63 -27.80
N GLN A 147 -7.07 -12.71 -28.14
CA GLN A 147 -6.94 -11.81 -29.29
C GLN A 147 -6.37 -10.45 -28.90
N THR A 148 -6.45 -10.08 -27.63
CA THR A 148 -6.07 -8.74 -27.14
C THR A 148 -4.68 -8.66 -26.54
N ILE A 149 -4.13 -9.78 -26.05
CA ILE A 149 -2.78 -9.88 -25.51
C ILE A 149 -2.06 -11.00 -26.27
N VAL A 150 -1.17 -10.65 -27.21
CA VAL A 150 -0.62 -11.59 -28.20
C VAL A 150 0.90 -11.47 -28.27
N ALA A 151 1.59 -12.58 -28.09
CA ALA A 151 3.02 -12.71 -28.34
C ALA A 151 3.28 -13.13 -29.81
N ASP A 152 4.27 -12.49 -30.43
CA ASP A 152 4.78 -12.85 -31.76
C ASP A 152 6.30 -12.68 -31.80
N GLY A 153 7.03 -13.78 -31.85
CA GLY A 153 8.48 -13.79 -31.74
C GLY A 153 8.95 -13.19 -30.40
N ASN A 154 9.71 -12.10 -30.44
CA ASN A 154 10.16 -11.39 -29.24
C ASN A 154 9.28 -10.21 -28.86
N THR A 155 8.10 -10.06 -29.45
CA THR A 155 7.18 -8.96 -29.13
C THR A 155 5.92 -9.42 -28.42
N LEU A 156 5.38 -8.54 -27.57
CA LEU A 156 4.08 -8.69 -26.94
C LEU A 156 3.22 -7.49 -27.31
N SER A 157 2.06 -7.72 -27.90
CA SER A 157 1.07 -6.68 -28.20
C SER A 157 -0.10 -6.76 -27.24
N ILE A 158 -0.48 -5.61 -26.66
CA ILE A 158 -1.63 -5.46 -25.75
C ILE A 158 -2.59 -4.45 -26.39
N THR A 159 -3.81 -4.89 -26.75
CA THR A 159 -4.82 -4.07 -27.43
C THR A 159 -6.02 -3.83 -26.51
N THR A 160 -6.26 -2.59 -26.14
CA THR A 160 -7.36 -2.16 -25.27
C THR A 160 -8.67 -1.96 -26.05
N ASP A 161 -9.82 -1.98 -25.36
CA ASP A 161 -11.16 -1.81 -25.94
C ASP A 161 -11.39 -0.43 -26.57
N LYS A 162 -10.78 0.60 -26.00
CA LYS A 162 -10.76 1.99 -26.51
C LYS A 162 -9.38 2.60 -26.31
N ARG A 163 -9.16 3.80 -26.84
CA ARG A 163 -7.95 4.58 -26.55
C ARG A 163 -7.96 5.01 -25.08
N TYR A 164 -6.83 4.80 -24.40
CA TYR A 164 -6.53 5.32 -23.07
C TYR A 164 -5.26 6.17 -23.13
N ALA A 165 -5.02 6.96 -22.08
CA ALA A 165 -3.70 7.54 -21.87
C ALA A 165 -2.67 6.40 -21.79
N THR A 166 -1.62 6.46 -22.59
CA THR A 166 -0.56 5.43 -22.57
C THR A 166 0.04 5.27 -21.18
N SER A 167 0.25 6.39 -20.46
CA SER A 167 0.74 6.38 -19.08
C SER A 167 -0.19 5.63 -18.12
N PHE A 168 -1.49 5.70 -18.32
CA PHE A 168 -2.44 4.95 -17.50
C PHE A 168 -2.30 3.44 -17.68
N VAL A 169 -2.22 2.96 -18.92
CA VAL A 169 -2.01 1.53 -19.21
C VAL A 169 -0.67 1.05 -18.63
N LEU A 170 0.41 1.80 -18.87
CA LEU A 170 1.73 1.47 -18.35
C LEU A 170 1.77 1.46 -16.81
N ASN A 171 1.14 2.44 -16.15
CA ASN A 171 1.04 2.48 -14.70
C ASN A 171 0.34 1.24 -14.12
N CYS A 172 -0.73 0.77 -14.76
CA CYS A 172 -1.41 -0.45 -14.35
C CYS A 172 -0.54 -1.71 -14.52
N LEU A 173 0.30 -1.75 -15.57
CA LEU A 173 1.26 -2.84 -15.79
C LEU A 173 2.42 -2.81 -14.77
N THR A 174 2.68 -1.70 -14.08
CA THR A 174 3.65 -1.65 -12.97
C THR A 174 3.08 -2.13 -11.63
N ALA A 175 1.79 -2.38 -11.52
CA ALA A 175 1.17 -2.96 -10.33
C ALA A 175 1.62 -4.43 -10.13
N THR A 176 1.37 -5.00 -8.95
CA THR A 176 1.77 -6.37 -8.60
C THR A 176 1.29 -7.39 -9.63
N ILE A 177 0.08 -7.23 -10.12
CA ILE A 177 -0.54 -8.11 -11.13
C ILE A 177 0.21 -8.16 -12.46
N GLY A 178 1.02 -7.15 -12.77
CA GLY A 178 1.90 -7.13 -13.96
C GLY A 178 3.18 -7.98 -13.82
N GLY A 179 3.36 -8.69 -12.70
CA GLY A 179 4.50 -9.59 -12.49
C GLY A 179 4.51 -10.78 -13.45
N ILE A 180 5.63 -10.98 -14.16
CA ILE A 180 5.76 -12.04 -15.15
C ILE A 180 6.31 -13.31 -14.51
N VAL A 181 5.65 -14.44 -14.77
CA VAL A 181 5.99 -15.75 -14.24
C VAL A 181 6.51 -16.68 -15.33
N ASP A 182 7.40 -17.61 -14.97
CA ASP A 182 7.88 -18.70 -15.81
C ASP A 182 6.73 -19.66 -16.16
N LYS A 183 6.22 -19.55 -17.37
CA LYS A 183 5.10 -20.37 -17.88
C LYS A 183 5.39 -21.87 -17.78
N GLU A 184 6.60 -22.30 -18.15
CA GLU A 184 6.95 -23.72 -18.15
C GLU A 184 6.93 -24.30 -16.74
N LEU A 185 7.56 -23.60 -15.79
CA LEU A 185 7.60 -24.02 -14.38
C LEU A 185 6.21 -24.00 -13.74
N VAL A 186 5.42 -22.96 -14.01
CA VAL A 186 4.07 -22.80 -13.44
C VAL A 186 3.13 -23.89 -13.96
N MET A 187 3.12 -24.15 -15.27
CA MET A 187 2.27 -25.17 -15.88
C MET A 187 2.71 -26.60 -15.53
N ALA A 188 4.00 -26.83 -15.25
CA ALA A 188 4.47 -28.12 -14.71
C ALA A 188 3.91 -28.42 -13.29
N ASN A 189 3.42 -27.40 -12.58
CA ASN A 189 2.83 -27.51 -11.25
C ASN A 189 1.33 -27.18 -11.22
N GLU A 190 0.68 -27.17 -12.39
CA GLU A 190 -0.76 -26.98 -12.49
C GLU A 190 -1.55 -28.11 -11.85
N VAL A 191 -2.66 -27.79 -11.17
CA VAL A 191 -3.58 -28.76 -10.59
C VAL A 191 -5.02 -28.39 -11.01
N ASP A 192 -5.71 -29.33 -11.62
CA ASP A 192 -7.15 -29.23 -11.97
C ASP A 192 -7.52 -27.97 -12.80
N GLY A 193 -6.62 -27.51 -13.67
CA GLY A 193 -6.87 -26.34 -14.54
C GLY A 193 -6.70 -24.99 -13.86
N ASP A 194 -6.04 -24.95 -12.69
CA ASP A 194 -5.82 -23.71 -11.91
C ASP A 194 -4.67 -22.83 -12.44
N MET A 195 -4.08 -23.19 -13.58
CA MET A 195 -2.94 -22.50 -14.17
C MET A 195 -1.81 -22.25 -13.14
N GLY A 196 -1.59 -23.22 -12.23
CA GLY A 196 -0.55 -23.19 -11.21
C GLY A 196 -0.78 -22.21 -10.04
N ASN A 197 -2.00 -21.68 -9.87
CA ASN A 197 -2.30 -20.73 -8.79
C ASN A 197 -2.07 -21.33 -7.40
N THR A 198 -2.53 -22.56 -7.16
CA THR A 198 -2.35 -23.24 -5.86
C THR A 198 -0.88 -23.41 -5.50
N TRP A 199 -0.03 -23.73 -6.48
CA TRP A 199 1.40 -23.88 -6.27
C TRP A 199 2.07 -22.51 -6.02
N LEU A 200 1.76 -21.48 -6.82
CA LEU A 200 2.33 -20.14 -6.69
C LEU A 200 1.95 -19.43 -5.40
N ARG A 201 0.89 -19.83 -4.71
CA ARG A 201 0.55 -19.25 -3.40
C ARG A 201 1.69 -19.36 -2.39
N THR A 202 2.50 -20.41 -2.47
CA THR A 202 3.60 -20.70 -1.53
C THR A 202 4.96 -20.86 -2.20
N ASN A 203 5.05 -20.62 -3.51
CA ASN A 203 6.26 -20.73 -4.31
C ASN A 203 6.44 -19.47 -5.16
N SER A 204 7.61 -19.32 -5.80
CA SER A 204 7.88 -18.25 -6.75
C SER A 204 8.42 -18.77 -8.07
N ALA A 205 8.05 -18.12 -9.17
CA ALA A 205 8.50 -18.43 -10.53
C ALA A 205 8.89 -17.14 -11.26
N GLY A 206 9.64 -16.26 -10.60
CA GLY A 206 10.01 -14.94 -11.13
C GLY A 206 11.44 -14.87 -11.64
N SER A 207 11.82 -13.66 -12.06
CA SER A 207 13.16 -13.28 -12.56
C SER A 207 13.74 -12.08 -11.80
N GLY A 208 13.14 -11.70 -10.65
CA GLY A 208 13.52 -10.53 -9.87
C GLY A 208 14.84 -10.66 -9.13
N ALA A 209 15.16 -9.65 -8.33
CA ALA A 209 16.40 -9.56 -7.54
C ALA A 209 16.51 -10.65 -6.47
N TYR A 210 15.40 -11.23 -6.04
CA TYR A 210 15.33 -12.28 -5.04
C TYR A 210 14.34 -13.36 -5.44
N ARG A 211 14.59 -14.59 -4.95
CA ARG A 211 13.66 -15.72 -5.05
C ARG A 211 13.16 -16.12 -3.66
N LEU A 212 11.97 -16.70 -3.60
CA LEU A 212 11.42 -17.25 -2.37
C LEU A 212 12.21 -18.48 -1.93
N VAL A 213 12.62 -18.50 -0.65
CA VAL A 213 13.17 -19.70 0.01
C VAL A 213 12.11 -20.37 0.85
N SER A 214 11.39 -19.59 1.65
CA SER A 214 10.30 -20.11 2.47
C SER A 214 9.38 -18.97 2.91
N TRP A 215 8.12 -19.30 2.99
CA TRP A 215 7.12 -18.51 3.70
C TRP A 215 6.43 -19.39 4.73
N LYS A 216 6.45 -18.95 5.97
CA LYS A 216 5.73 -19.57 7.07
C LYS A 216 4.74 -18.55 7.59
N PRO A 217 3.43 -18.75 7.37
CA PRO A 217 2.40 -17.83 7.84
C PRO A 217 2.58 -17.47 9.31
N ASP A 218 2.39 -16.20 9.63
CA ASP A 218 2.52 -15.64 11.00
C ASP A 218 3.89 -15.88 11.69
N GLU A 219 4.91 -16.28 10.92
CA GLU A 219 6.27 -16.50 11.45
C GLU A 219 7.31 -15.69 10.66
N SER A 220 7.49 -16.01 9.37
CA SER A 220 8.55 -15.39 8.58
C SER A 220 8.40 -15.60 7.07
N LEU A 221 8.97 -14.66 6.32
CA LEU A 221 9.26 -14.75 4.89
C LEU A 221 10.77 -14.67 4.70
N THR A 222 11.36 -15.62 3.95
CA THR A 222 12.79 -15.64 3.63
C THR A 222 13.00 -15.61 2.12
N LEU A 223 13.79 -14.64 1.67
CA LEU A 223 14.20 -14.47 0.29
C LEU A 223 15.71 -14.70 0.16
N GLN A 224 16.14 -15.23 -0.99
CA GLN A 224 17.55 -15.42 -1.38
C GLN A 224 17.84 -14.58 -2.61
N SER A 225 18.98 -13.88 -2.64
CA SER A 225 19.41 -13.07 -3.77
C SER A 225 19.54 -13.88 -5.05
N ASN A 226 19.24 -13.23 -6.17
CA ASN A 226 19.51 -13.71 -7.52
C ASN A 226 20.86 -13.13 -7.98
N PRO A 227 21.92 -13.94 -8.11
CA PRO A 227 23.23 -13.45 -8.53
C PRO A 227 23.25 -12.94 -9.99
N ASP A 228 22.29 -13.39 -10.80
CA ASP A 228 22.17 -13.06 -12.22
C ASP A 228 21.14 -11.95 -12.48
N PHE A 229 20.76 -11.18 -11.42
CA PHE A 229 19.81 -10.08 -11.58
C PHE A 229 20.37 -9.00 -12.51
N HIS A 230 19.59 -8.54 -13.47
CA HIS A 230 20.02 -7.66 -14.56
C HIS A 230 20.63 -6.30 -14.12
N LEU A 231 20.31 -5.83 -12.92
CA LEU A 231 20.92 -4.63 -12.33
C LEU A 231 22.16 -4.94 -11.45
N GLY A 232 22.63 -6.18 -11.48
CA GLY A 232 23.72 -6.68 -10.65
C GLY A 232 23.24 -7.44 -9.40
N ALA A 233 24.08 -8.34 -8.90
CA ALA A 233 23.77 -9.14 -7.72
C ALA A 233 23.49 -8.25 -6.49
N PRO A 234 22.37 -8.45 -5.77
CA PRO A 234 22.11 -7.75 -4.52
C PRO A 234 23.21 -8.02 -3.48
N ALA A 235 23.62 -6.99 -2.72
CA ALA A 235 24.61 -7.13 -1.66
C ALA A 235 24.09 -7.97 -0.47
N MET A 236 22.79 -7.91 -0.19
CA MET A 236 22.16 -8.75 0.82
C MET A 236 21.86 -10.13 0.21
N GLU A 237 22.62 -11.15 0.58
CA GLU A 237 22.40 -12.53 0.12
C GLU A 237 21.05 -13.08 0.58
N ARG A 238 20.56 -12.63 1.73
CA ARG A 238 19.25 -13.02 2.28
C ARG A 238 18.51 -11.81 2.83
N VAL A 239 17.19 -11.83 2.61
CA VAL A 239 16.24 -10.95 3.30
C VAL A 239 15.31 -11.84 4.13
N ILE A 240 15.21 -11.55 5.42
CA ILE A 240 14.33 -12.26 6.34
C ILE A 240 13.33 -11.24 6.93
N VAL A 241 12.06 -11.38 6.57
CA VAL A 241 10.98 -10.62 7.20
C VAL A 241 10.39 -11.47 8.31
N ARG A 242 10.56 -11.02 9.56
CA ARG A 242 10.06 -11.69 10.76
C ARG A 242 8.71 -11.10 11.13
N HIS A 243 7.72 -11.94 11.39
CA HIS A 243 6.43 -11.50 11.91
C HIS A 243 6.58 -11.07 13.37
N VAL A 244 6.47 -9.76 13.62
CA VAL A 244 6.51 -9.19 14.98
C VAL A 244 5.39 -8.16 15.08
N ILE A 245 4.34 -8.47 15.83
CA ILE A 245 3.12 -7.63 15.90
C ILE A 245 3.36 -6.40 16.79
N GLU A 246 3.98 -6.61 17.96
CA GLU A 246 4.06 -5.60 19.00
C GLU A 246 5.16 -4.57 18.71
N SER A 247 4.79 -3.29 18.64
CA SER A 247 5.68 -2.15 18.38
C SER A 247 6.85 -2.11 19.38
N ALA A 248 6.59 -2.24 20.68
CA ALA A 248 7.64 -2.24 21.71
C ALA A 248 8.64 -3.39 21.52
N SER A 249 8.18 -4.56 21.08
CA SER A 249 9.06 -5.69 20.77
C SER A 249 9.95 -5.40 19.57
N GLN A 250 9.40 -4.78 18.50
CA GLN A 250 10.19 -4.36 17.33
C GLN A 250 11.27 -3.35 17.75
N ARG A 251 10.92 -2.35 18.58
CA ARG A 251 11.87 -1.38 19.09
C ARG A 251 13.01 -2.03 19.85
N LEU A 252 12.71 -2.92 20.82
CA LEU A 252 13.74 -3.59 21.61
C LEU A 252 14.68 -4.47 20.77
N LEU A 253 14.14 -5.18 19.76
CA LEU A 253 14.95 -5.97 18.83
C LEU A 253 15.87 -5.07 17.99
N LEU A 254 15.37 -3.91 17.55
CA LEU A 254 16.14 -2.94 16.78
C LEU A 254 17.27 -2.33 17.61
N GLU A 255 16.98 -1.85 18.82
CA GLU A 255 17.97 -1.26 19.74
C GLU A 255 19.12 -2.23 20.08
N ARG A 256 18.83 -3.55 20.11
CA ARG A 256 19.83 -4.61 20.36
C ARG A 256 20.62 -5.04 19.13
N GLY A 257 20.21 -4.65 17.92
CA GLY A 257 20.78 -5.14 16.67
C GLY A 257 20.32 -6.55 16.26
N ASP A 258 19.28 -7.10 16.90
CA ASP A 258 18.69 -8.42 16.55
C ASP A 258 17.88 -8.36 15.23
N ILE A 259 17.55 -7.17 14.78
CA ILE A 259 16.96 -6.82 13.48
C ILE A 259 17.61 -5.56 12.92
N ASP A 260 17.53 -5.41 11.61
CA ASP A 260 18.06 -4.25 10.88
C ASP A 260 17.03 -3.14 10.67
N VAL A 261 15.75 -3.53 10.54
CA VAL A 261 14.63 -2.61 10.26
C VAL A 261 13.40 -2.99 11.06
N ALA A 262 12.75 -2.00 11.66
CA ALA A 262 11.44 -2.11 12.31
C ALA A 262 10.41 -1.26 11.56
N ARG A 263 9.31 -1.87 11.06
CA ARG A 263 8.34 -1.22 10.17
C ARG A 263 7.00 -0.85 10.80
N ASN A 264 6.68 -1.34 12.00
CA ASN A 264 5.37 -1.10 12.63
C ASN A 264 5.54 -0.44 14.01
N LEU A 265 6.37 0.59 14.09
CA LEU A 265 6.54 1.37 15.32
C LEU A 265 5.37 2.37 15.47
N ASN A 266 4.82 2.47 16.68
CA ASN A 266 3.91 3.55 17.05
C ASN A 266 4.69 4.83 17.41
N PRO A 267 4.05 6.02 17.54
CA PRO A 267 4.75 7.26 17.81
C PRO A 267 5.60 7.26 19.09
N GLU A 268 5.17 6.56 20.14
CA GLU A 268 5.92 6.44 21.40
C GLU A 268 7.21 5.62 21.22
N ASP A 269 7.12 4.50 20.50
CA ASP A 269 8.27 3.64 20.24
C ASP A 269 9.22 4.25 19.21
N VAL A 270 8.73 5.03 18.25
CA VAL A 270 9.57 5.87 17.36
C VAL A 270 10.37 6.87 18.20
N ALA A 271 9.70 7.61 19.11
CA ALA A 271 10.39 8.55 20.01
C ALA A 271 11.38 7.85 20.93
N GLY A 272 11.07 6.63 21.40
CA GLY A 272 11.99 5.82 22.20
C GLY A 272 13.22 5.39 21.39
N ALA A 273 13.01 4.79 20.21
CA ALA A 273 14.07 4.30 19.33
C ALA A 273 15.02 5.41 18.86
N SER A 274 14.51 6.63 18.66
CA SER A 274 15.33 7.79 18.24
C SER A 274 16.39 8.22 19.27
N ASN A 275 16.34 7.70 20.51
CA ASN A 275 17.35 7.96 21.54
C ASN A 275 18.50 6.95 21.53
N ALA A 276 18.43 5.89 20.73
CA ALA A 276 19.49 4.89 20.61
C ALA A 276 20.53 5.33 19.58
N ASP A 277 21.81 5.32 19.95
CA ASP A 277 22.91 5.83 19.11
C ASP A 277 23.07 5.08 17.78
N ASN A 278 22.62 3.83 17.70
CA ASN A 278 22.74 2.95 16.52
C ASN A 278 21.49 2.95 15.63
N VAL A 279 20.46 3.72 15.98
CA VAL A 279 19.17 3.72 15.28
C VAL A 279 18.92 5.05 14.58
N VAL A 280 18.47 4.96 13.33
CA VAL A 280 18.01 6.11 12.55
C VAL A 280 16.52 5.93 12.26
N ILE A 281 15.73 6.96 12.54
CA ILE A 281 14.33 7.02 12.10
C ILE A 281 14.32 7.56 10.68
N HIS A 282 13.62 6.85 9.80
CA HIS A 282 13.40 7.23 8.41
C HIS A 282 11.90 7.42 8.17
N ASP A 283 11.55 8.58 7.64
CA ASP A 283 10.18 8.96 7.31
C ASP A 283 9.98 8.82 5.81
N GLU A 284 8.94 8.10 5.40
CA GLU A 284 8.58 7.97 4.00
C GLU A 284 7.09 8.23 3.78
N LEU A 285 6.78 9.20 2.92
CA LEU A 285 5.41 9.54 2.55
C LEU A 285 4.79 8.36 1.78
N ARG A 286 3.58 7.94 2.18
CA ARG A 286 2.85 6.84 1.53
C ARG A 286 1.58 7.35 0.86
N GLY A 287 1.08 6.63 -0.14
CA GLY A 287 -0.15 7.00 -0.88
C GLY A 287 -1.45 6.83 -0.08
N ARG A 288 -1.40 6.29 1.14
CA ARG A 288 -2.58 6.00 1.94
C ARG A 288 -3.18 7.27 2.53
N LEU A 289 -4.48 7.46 2.28
CA LEU A 289 -5.28 8.58 2.79
C LEU A 289 -6.24 8.12 3.88
N MET A 290 -6.40 8.94 4.93
CA MET A 290 -7.42 8.79 5.95
C MET A 290 -8.58 9.72 5.63
N TYR A 291 -9.81 9.20 5.68
CA TYR A 291 -11.00 9.97 5.34
C TYR A 291 -12.21 9.60 6.22
N ALA A 292 -13.13 10.54 6.36
CA ALA A 292 -14.50 10.26 6.74
C ALA A 292 -15.41 10.43 5.52
N ALA A 293 -16.49 9.65 5.47
CA ALA A 293 -17.45 9.69 4.37
C ALA A 293 -18.87 9.75 4.92
N LEU A 294 -19.70 10.63 4.36
CA LEU A 294 -21.06 10.90 4.77
C LEU A 294 -22.03 10.25 3.78
N ASN A 295 -22.96 9.44 4.28
CA ASN A 295 -23.94 8.74 3.44
C ASN A 295 -25.00 9.71 2.91
N GLN A 296 -25.08 9.86 1.59
CA GLN A 296 -25.99 10.78 0.93
C GLN A 296 -27.43 10.26 0.84
N LYS A 297 -27.69 9.02 1.25
CA LYS A 297 -29.05 8.51 1.46
C LYS A 297 -29.69 9.07 2.74
N HIS A 298 -28.88 9.58 3.68
CA HIS A 298 -29.38 10.24 4.86
C HIS A 298 -29.87 11.67 4.51
N PRO A 299 -31.12 12.05 4.79
CA PRO A 299 -31.72 13.32 4.33
C PRO A 299 -30.91 14.56 4.71
N GLU A 300 -30.38 14.61 5.95
CA GLU A 300 -29.62 15.78 6.40
C GLU A 300 -28.20 15.79 5.83
N LEU A 301 -27.52 14.63 5.74
CA LEU A 301 -26.15 14.54 5.22
C LEU A 301 -26.07 14.80 3.70
N SER A 302 -27.21 14.68 2.98
CA SER A 302 -27.29 15.01 1.55
C SER A 302 -27.25 16.50 1.25
N LYS A 303 -27.49 17.37 2.25
CA LYS A 303 -27.47 18.83 2.09
C LYS A 303 -26.02 19.34 1.90
N PRO A 304 -25.74 20.18 0.89
CA PRO A 304 -24.38 20.69 0.64
C PRO A 304 -23.76 21.41 1.85
N GLN A 305 -24.55 22.26 2.54
CA GLN A 305 -24.07 23.00 3.70
C GLN A 305 -23.68 22.07 4.86
N VAL A 306 -24.41 20.95 5.05
CA VAL A 306 -24.08 19.96 6.09
C VAL A 306 -22.77 19.26 5.76
N ARG A 307 -22.56 18.87 4.48
CA ARG A 307 -21.27 18.30 4.05
C ARG A 307 -20.10 19.25 4.31
N GLN A 308 -20.30 20.55 4.00
CA GLN A 308 -19.29 21.56 4.28
C GLN A 308 -19.09 21.78 5.78
N ALA A 309 -20.16 21.79 6.60
CA ALA A 309 -20.06 21.92 8.05
C ALA A 309 -19.17 20.84 8.66
N PHE A 310 -19.32 19.58 8.25
CA PHE A 310 -18.50 18.47 8.75
C PHE A 310 -17.00 18.63 8.47
N LYS A 311 -16.62 19.31 7.38
CA LYS A 311 -15.19 19.59 7.09
C LYS A 311 -14.58 20.56 8.10
N TYR A 312 -15.39 21.44 8.71
CA TYR A 312 -14.99 22.37 9.77
C TYR A 312 -15.14 21.78 11.19
N LEU A 313 -15.66 20.56 11.33
CA LEU A 313 -15.72 19.83 12.61
C LEU A 313 -14.48 18.93 12.85
N ILE A 314 -13.56 18.85 11.90
CA ILE A 314 -12.34 18.06 12.04
C ILE A 314 -11.24 18.89 12.69
N ASP A 315 -10.69 18.39 13.80
CA ASP A 315 -9.50 18.96 14.45
C ASP A 315 -8.20 18.43 13.81
N TYR A 316 -7.95 18.89 12.57
CA TYR A 316 -6.78 18.43 11.78
C TYR A 316 -5.47 18.65 12.52
N GLU A 317 -5.26 19.86 13.07
CA GLU A 317 -4.03 20.25 13.74
C GLU A 317 -3.86 19.53 15.09
N GLY A 318 -4.92 19.49 15.90
CA GLY A 318 -4.88 18.82 17.20
C GLY A 318 -4.59 17.33 17.07
N MET A 319 -5.22 16.64 16.13
CA MET A 319 -4.96 15.22 15.86
C MET A 319 -3.54 14.98 15.32
N GLN A 320 -3.09 15.79 14.34
CA GLN A 320 -1.74 15.66 13.77
C GLN A 320 -0.64 15.90 14.81
N ASN A 321 -0.85 16.81 15.76
CA ASN A 321 0.14 17.17 16.78
C ASN A 321 0.09 16.26 18.03
N SER A 322 -0.91 15.37 18.13
CA SER A 322 -1.09 14.44 19.24
C SER A 322 -0.89 12.99 18.80
N PHE A 323 -1.96 12.20 18.74
CA PHE A 323 -1.89 10.75 18.51
C PHE A 323 -1.50 10.33 17.08
N LEU A 324 -1.53 11.27 16.10
CA LEU A 324 -1.05 11.03 14.73
C LEU A 324 0.35 11.60 14.49
N LYS A 325 1.02 12.10 15.53
CA LYS A 325 2.29 12.82 15.40
C LYS A 325 3.36 12.00 14.69
N GLY A 326 3.92 12.59 13.62
CA GLY A 326 4.95 11.98 12.79
C GLY A 326 4.45 10.93 11.80
N GLN A 327 3.27 10.31 12.06
CA GLN A 327 2.75 9.22 11.22
C GLN A 327 1.72 9.69 10.19
N TYR A 328 1.15 10.89 10.36
CA TYR A 328 0.21 11.45 9.41
C TYR A 328 0.44 12.95 9.23
N THR A 329 0.26 13.40 7.99
CA THR A 329 0.30 14.82 7.63
C THR A 329 -1.06 15.24 7.11
N THR A 330 -1.54 16.43 7.50
CA THR A 330 -2.79 16.99 6.97
C THR A 330 -2.73 17.06 5.44
N HIS A 331 -3.73 16.45 4.82
CA HIS A 331 -3.91 16.42 3.37
C HIS A 331 -5.40 16.27 3.05
N GLN A 332 -5.97 17.27 2.38
CA GLN A 332 -7.42 17.40 2.22
C GLN A 332 -7.90 17.15 0.79
N ASN A 333 -7.11 16.43 0.00
CA ASN A 333 -7.41 16.09 -1.38
C ASN A 333 -7.38 14.56 -1.58
N PHE A 334 -8.17 14.07 -2.55
CA PHE A 334 -8.24 12.63 -2.78
C PHE A 334 -7.02 12.05 -3.55
N LEU A 335 -6.22 12.89 -4.23
CA LEU A 335 -4.94 12.44 -4.77
C LEU A 335 -3.85 12.62 -3.73
N PRO A 336 -3.10 11.57 -3.39
CA PRO A 336 -1.93 11.71 -2.53
C PRO A 336 -0.90 12.66 -3.15
N LYS A 337 -0.14 13.36 -2.31
CA LYS A 337 1.05 14.11 -2.76
C LYS A 337 1.92 13.23 -3.63
N THR A 338 2.59 13.82 -4.62
CA THR A 338 3.43 13.19 -5.63
C THR A 338 2.71 12.51 -6.81
N TYR A 339 1.37 12.36 -6.76
CA TYR A 339 0.62 11.92 -7.93
C TYR A 339 0.48 13.04 -8.98
N LEU A 340 0.42 12.67 -10.25
CA LEU A 340 0.19 13.62 -11.35
C LEU A 340 -1.07 14.45 -11.07
N GLY A 341 -0.94 15.77 -11.03
CA GLY A 341 -2.06 16.67 -10.75
C GLY A 341 -2.45 16.77 -9.28
N ALA A 342 -1.68 16.20 -8.34
CA ALA A 342 -1.96 16.35 -6.92
C ALA A 342 -1.92 17.83 -6.49
N VAL A 343 -2.77 18.19 -5.54
CA VAL A 343 -2.93 19.54 -4.99
C VAL A 343 -2.59 19.53 -3.50
N ASP A 344 -1.79 20.49 -3.06
CA ASP A 344 -1.27 20.60 -1.68
C ASP A 344 -2.08 21.52 -0.76
N GLU A 345 -3.15 22.13 -1.30
CA GLU A 345 -4.01 23.06 -0.55
C GLU A 345 -4.84 22.32 0.50
N ASN A 346 -4.83 22.86 1.73
CA ASN A 346 -5.59 22.35 2.87
C ASN A 346 -6.49 23.47 3.44
N PRO A 347 -7.63 23.78 2.80
CA PRO A 347 -8.43 24.97 3.13
C PRO A 347 -9.28 24.85 4.38
N PHE A 348 -9.43 23.65 4.96
CA PHE A 348 -10.29 23.43 6.11
C PHE A 348 -9.50 23.36 7.41
N SER A 349 -10.07 23.94 8.47
CA SER A 349 -9.57 23.87 9.84
C SER A 349 -10.75 23.70 10.79
N LEU A 350 -10.51 23.33 12.04
CA LEU A 350 -11.55 23.30 13.05
C LEU A 350 -12.13 24.71 13.24
N ASP A 351 -13.42 24.87 12.96
CA ASP A 351 -14.16 26.11 13.13
C ASP A 351 -15.61 25.80 13.50
N ILE A 352 -15.85 25.71 14.80
CA ILE A 352 -17.16 25.36 15.38
C ILE A 352 -18.23 26.40 15.02
N GLU A 353 -17.88 27.69 14.99
CA GLU A 353 -18.86 28.77 14.70
C GLU A 353 -19.25 28.75 13.22
N LYS A 354 -18.30 28.49 12.32
CA LYS A 354 -18.60 28.31 10.89
C LYS A 354 -19.45 27.06 10.64
N ALA A 355 -19.15 25.94 11.33
CA ALA A 355 -19.98 24.75 11.25
C ALA A 355 -21.42 25.01 11.71
N LYS A 356 -21.63 25.71 12.84
CA LYS A 356 -22.97 26.13 13.32
C LYS A 356 -23.69 26.98 12.29
N ALA A 357 -23.03 27.97 11.71
CA ALA A 357 -23.61 28.83 10.69
C ALA A 357 -24.09 28.04 9.47
N LEU A 358 -23.28 27.10 8.97
CA LEU A 358 -23.64 26.24 7.84
C LEU A 358 -24.81 25.29 8.17
N LEU A 359 -24.85 24.72 9.38
CA LEU A 359 -25.97 23.89 9.84
C LEU A 359 -27.25 24.68 9.96
N ALA A 360 -27.19 25.90 10.49
CA ALA A 360 -28.35 26.81 10.59
C ALA A 360 -28.87 27.22 9.19
N GLU A 361 -27.96 27.51 8.24
CA GLU A 361 -28.32 27.77 6.84
C GLU A 361 -29.03 26.56 6.20
N ALA A 362 -28.60 25.34 6.54
CA ALA A 362 -29.23 24.11 6.10
C ALA A 362 -30.59 23.83 6.81
N GLY A 363 -30.97 24.61 7.83
CA GLY A 363 -32.14 24.34 8.64
C GLY A 363 -32.03 23.08 9.49
N VAL A 364 -30.82 22.75 9.95
CA VAL A 364 -30.52 21.57 10.78
C VAL A 364 -30.27 22.00 12.21
N ASP A 365 -31.14 21.55 13.12
CA ASP A 365 -31.05 21.80 14.57
C ASP A 365 -30.85 20.49 15.31
N GLY A 366 -29.62 19.99 15.22
CA GLY A 366 -29.23 18.71 15.79
C GLY A 366 -29.60 17.48 14.92
N MET A 367 -28.88 16.40 15.11
CA MET A 367 -29.16 15.10 14.52
C MET A 367 -28.46 14.01 15.33
N GLU A 368 -28.91 12.78 15.17
CA GLU A 368 -28.26 11.59 15.73
C GLU A 368 -27.79 10.69 14.59
N LEU A 369 -26.51 10.32 14.59
CA LEU A 369 -25.83 9.60 13.49
C LEU A 369 -25.08 8.40 14.01
N GLU A 370 -25.02 7.33 13.22
CA GLU A 370 -24.17 6.18 13.47
C GLU A 370 -22.86 6.29 12.67
N LEU A 371 -21.71 6.20 13.37
CA LEU A 371 -20.39 6.18 12.76
C LEU A 371 -19.78 4.81 12.90
N GLY A 372 -19.52 4.14 11.76
CA GLY A 372 -18.82 2.87 11.71
C GLY A 372 -17.30 3.07 11.56
N VAL A 373 -16.52 2.36 12.38
CA VAL A 373 -15.06 2.37 12.33
C VAL A 373 -14.48 0.98 12.57
N ARG A 374 -13.44 0.59 11.80
CA ARG A 374 -12.74 -0.68 12.01
C ARG A 374 -11.79 -0.59 13.20
N GLU A 375 -11.54 -1.74 13.85
CA GLU A 375 -10.58 -1.89 14.95
C GLU A 375 -9.17 -1.49 14.54
N ALA A 376 -8.85 -0.20 14.72
CA ALA A 376 -7.54 0.39 14.54
C ALA A 376 -7.49 1.64 15.41
N GLN A 377 -6.47 1.76 16.25
CA GLN A 377 -6.41 2.78 17.30
C GLN A 377 -6.54 4.18 16.73
N GLU A 378 -5.78 4.50 15.70
CA GLU A 378 -5.80 5.82 15.05
C GLU A 378 -7.18 6.21 14.49
N ARG A 379 -7.95 5.23 14.01
CA ARG A 379 -9.29 5.47 13.45
C ARG A 379 -10.33 5.68 14.53
N ILE A 380 -10.22 4.93 15.63
CA ILE A 380 -11.10 5.08 16.80
C ILE A 380 -10.89 6.45 17.41
N GLU A 381 -9.66 6.91 17.56
CA GLU A 381 -9.32 8.23 18.09
C GLU A 381 -9.80 9.37 17.19
N ILE A 382 -9.69 9.22 15.85
CA ILE A 382 -10.29 10.15 14.88
C ILE A 382 -11.81 10.21 15.04
N ALA A 383 -12.48 9.06 15.15
CA ALA A 383 -13.92 8.99 15.33
C ALA A 383 -14.37 9.68 16.65
N GLN A 384 -13.64 9.47 17.74
CA GLN A 384 -13.88 10.12 19.03
C GLN A 384 -13.65 11.62 18.97
N SER A 385 -12.60 12.09 18.28
CA SER A 385 -12.37 13.51 18.06
C SER A 385 -13.52 14.15 17.30
N LEU A 386 -13.99 13.54 16.21
CA LEU A 386 -15.16 14.02 15.47
C LEU A 386 -16.44 13.98 16.33
N GLN A 387 -16.66 12.95 17.12
CA GLN A 387 -17.80 12.87 18.06
C GLN A 387 -17.80 14.06 19.03
N ASN A 388 -16.63 14.40 19.59
CA ASN A 388 -16.49 15.50 20.56
C ASN A 388 -16.74 16.87 19.92
N THR A 389 -16.26 17.13 18.72
CA THR A 389 -16.48 18.40 18.02
C THR A 389 -17.91 18.51 17.50
N ALA A 390 -18.50 17.42 16.99
CA ALA A 390 -19.89 17.37 16.53
C ALA A 390 -20.88 17.63 17.66
N ALA A 391 -20.61 17.18 18.89
CA ALA A 391 -21.46 17.46 20.05
C ALA A 391 -21.58 18.95 20.38
N GLN A 392 -20.56 19.76 20.06
CA GLN A 392 -20.57 21.20 20.28
C GLN A 392 -21.54 21.96 19.37
N VAL A 393 -21.98 21.31 18.29
CA VAL A 393 -22.96 21.86 17.33
C VAL A 393 -24.30 21.10 17.37
N GLY A 394 -24.57 20.32 18.44
CA GLY A 394 -25.84 19.62 18.64
C GLY A 394 -25.95 18.30 17.87
N ILE A 395 -24.87 17.80 17.28
CA ILE A 395 -24.86 16.51 16.55
C ILE A 395 -24.39 15.40 17.51
N LYS A 396 -25.21 14.37 17.71
CA LYS A 396 -24.89 13.20 18.49
C LYS A 396 -24.36 12.11 17.55
N ILE A 397 -23.13 11.66 17.74
CA ILE A 397 -22.54 10.54 17.00
C ILE A 397 -22.44 9.32 17.91
N ASN A 398 -22.99 8.18 17.46
CA ASN A 398 -22.85 6.89 18.10
C ASN A 398 -21.77 6.08 17.34
N ILE A 399 -20.65 5.79 18.00
CA ILE A 399 -19.53 5.07 17.37
C ILE A 399 -19.75 3.57 17.50
N THR A 400 -19.74 2.87 16.37
CA THR A 400 -19.73 1.40 16.27
C THR A 400 -18.36 0.94 15.83
N VAL A 401 -17.62 0.27 16.74
CA VAL A 401 -16.32 -0.35 16.45
C VAL A 401 -16.56 -1.83 16.10
N GLY A 402 -15.89 -2.33 15.07
CA GLY A 402 -15.99 -3.74 14.68
C GLY A 402 -14.85 -4.20 13.79
N THR A 403 -14.80 -5.50 13.55
CA THR A 403 -13.80 -6.09 12.65
C THR A 403 -13.91 -5.52 11.23
N SER A 404 -12.81 -5.61 10.46
CA SER A 404 -12.80 -5.17 9.05
C SER A 404 -13.95 -5.77 8.25
N LYS A 405 -14.23 -7.08 8.44
CA LYS A 405 -15.31 -7.79 7.74
C LYS A 405 -16.69 -7.20 8.08
N GLN A 406 -16.96 -6.97 9.36
CA GLN A 406 -18.27 -6.46 9.83
C GLN A 406 -18.54 -5.05 9.33
N ILE A 407 -17.61 -4.13 9.57
CA ILE A 407 -17.79 -2.71 9.23
C ILE A 407 -17.80 -2.49 7.71
N LEU A 408 -16.90 -3.18 6.96
CA LEU A 408 -16.91 -3.06 5.50
C LEU A 408 -18.15 -3.65 4.85
N ALA A 409 -18.73 -4.72 5.40
CA ALA A 409 -19.99 -5.26 4.90
C ALA A 409 -21.11 -4.22 5.02
N ARG A 410 -21.26 -3.58 6.17
CA ARG A 410 -22.24 -2.51 6.40
C ARG A 410 -21.98 -1.27 5.53
N TYR A 411 -20.72 -0.86 5.39
CA TYR A 411 -20.35 0.27 4.53
C TYR A 411 -20.67 0.00 3.05
N ARG A 412 -20.39 -1.22 2.57
CA ARG A 412 -20.75 -1.64 1.21
C ARG A 412 -22.25 -1.78 1.00
N ALA A 413 -23.00 -2.12 2.05
CA ALA A 413 -24.45 -2.17 2.04
C ALA A 413 -25.13 -0.78 2.20
N ARG A 414 -24.36 0.32 2.29
CA ARG A 414 -24.84 1.70 2.46
C ARG A 414 -25.67 1.89 3.76
N GLU A 415 -25.35 1.15 4.83
CA GLU A 415 -26.10 1.14 6.09
C GLU A 415 -25.57 2.13 7.15
N LEU A 416 -24.32 2.61 7.02
CA LEU A 416 -23.71 3.54 7.96
C LEU A 416 -23.99 4.97 7.53
N ASP A 417 -24.27 5.88 8.49
CA ASP A 417 -24.39 7.32 8.23
C ASP A 417 -23.02 7.95 7.97
N ILE A 418 -22.04 7.58 8.80
CA ILE A 418 -20.66 8.02 8.67
C ILE A 418 -19.74 6.78 8.67
N TYR A 419 -18.73 6.79 7.85
CA TYR A 419 -17.64 5.82 7.88
C TYR A 419 -16.29 6.52 8.02
N VAL A 420 -15.46 6.09 8.98
CA VAL A 420 -14.05 6.51 9.08
C VAL A 420 -13.16 5.38 8.61
N GLY A 421 -12.37 5.66 7.58
CA GLY A 421 -11.52 4.66 6.96
C GLY A 421 -10.29 5.21 6.29
N ALA A 422 -9.53 4.32 5.67
CA ALA A 422 -8.39 4.68 4.86
C ALA A 422 -8.46 4.02 3.49
N TRP A 423 -7.86 4.65 2.50
CA TRP A 423 -7.72 4.17 1.14
C TRP A 423 -6.26 4.29 0.70
N GLY A 424 -5.70 3.23 0.15
CA GLY A 424 -4.42 3.23 -0.53
C GLY A 424 -4.63 3.05 -2.03
N PRO A 425 -3.83 3.72 -2.88
CA PRO A 425 -3.88 3.51 -4.32
C PRO A 425 -3.59 2.07 -4.71
N ASP A 426 -4.33 1.53 -5.67
CA ASP A 426 -4.18 0.16 -6.17
C ASP A 426 -3.10 0.06 -7.25
N TYR A 427 -2.80 1.18 -7.93
CA TYR A 427 -1.76 1.34 -8.95
C TYR A 427 -1.29 2.80 -9.01
N PRO A 428 -0.09 3.07 -9.56
CA PRO A 428 0.53 4.41 -9.50
C PRO A 428 -0.01 5.38 -10.57
N ASP A 429 -1.33 5.52 -10.69
CA ASP A 429 -1.99 6.47 -11.59
C ASP A 429 -3.05 7.28 -10.84
N PRO A 430 -3.24 8.58 -11.13
CA PRO A 430 -4.28 9.39 -10.49
C PRO A 430 -5.68 8.79 -10.62
N HIS A 431 -5.94 8.03 -11.68
CA HIS A 431 -7.24 7.40 -11.92
C HIS A 431 -7.63 6.41 -10.81
N THR A 432 -6.66 5.76 -10.14
CA THR A 432 -6.98 4.84 -9.03
C THR A 432 -7.82 5.51 -7.95
N ASN A 433 -7.47 6.74 -7.58
CA ASN A 433 -8.23 7.51 -6.60
C ASN A 433 -9.41 8.26 -7.24
N ALA A 434 -9.24 8.90 -8.39
CA ALA A 434 -10.32 9.60 -9.06
C ALA A 434 -11.48 8.68 -9.43
N GLY A 435 -11.19 7.50 -10.00
CA GLY A 435 -12.18 6.47 -10.33
C GLY A 435 -12.86 5.85 -9.11
N THR A 436 -12.31 6.04 -7.91
CA THR A 436 -12.88 5.49 -6.68
C THR A 436 -13.66 6.55 -5.89
N PHE A 437 -13.11 7.77 -5.74
CA PHE A 437 -13.69 8.83 -4.92
C PHE A 437 -14.64 9.73 -5.70
N ALA A 438 -14.37 10.00 -6.99
CA ALA A 438 -15.05 11.02 -7.79
C ALA A 438 -15.83 10.47 -8.99
N TYR A 439 -15.98 9.16 -9.09
CA TYR A 439 -16.61 8.46 -10.19
C TYR A 439 -17.78 7.60 -9.71
N ASN A 440 -18.95 7.81 -10.29
CA ASN A 440 -20.15 6.99 -10.02
C ASN A 440 -21.15 7.10 -11.18
N PRO A 441 -21.01 6.28 -12.23
CA PRO A 441 -21.86 6.36 -13.42
C PRO A 441 -23.29 5.88 -13.20
N ASP A 442 -23.51 5.03 -12.20
CA ASP A 442 -24.84 4.51 -11.83
C ASP A 442 -24.96 4.42 -10.31
N ASN A 443 -25.71 5.35 -9.71
CA ASN A 443 -25.92 5.43 -8.26
C ASN A 443 -27.08 4.56 -7.75
N SER A 444 -27.73 3.77 -8.61
CA SER A 444 -28.80 2.84 -8.21
C SER A 444 -28.27 1.74 -7.27
N ASP A 445 -29.15 1.12 -6.49
CA ASP A 445 -28.79 -0.03 -5.64
C ASP A 445 -28.50 -1.26 -6.49
N GLU A 446 -29.17 -1.38 -7.65
CA GLU A 446 -29.02 -2.46 -8.62
C GLU A 446 -27.62 -2.51 -9.24
N ALA A 447 -26.96 -1.37 -9.40
CA ALA A 447 -25.57 -1.28 -9.91
C ALA A 447 -24.58 -2.05 -9.04
N ASN A 448 -24.86 -2.16 -7.73
CA ASN A 448 -24.04 -2.87 -6.74
C ASN A 448 -22.51 -2.59 -6.89
N ALA A 449 -22.17 -1.34 -7.23
CA ALA A 449 -20.81 -0.89 -7.54
C ALA A 449 -19.94 -0.75 -6.28
N THR A 450 -19.85 -1.83 -5.50
CA THR A 450 -19.18 -1.84 -4.18
C THR A 450 -17.68 -1.53 -4.23
N GLY A 451 -17.04 -1.50 -5.40
CA GLY A 451 -15.67 -1.01 -5.62
C GLY A 451 -15.54 0.51 -5.50
N LEU A 452 -16.60 1.26 -5.86
CA LEU A 452 -16.60 2.72 -5.90
C LEU A 452 -17.00 3.31 -4.55
N LEU A 453 -16.15 4.13 -3.95
CA LEU A 453 -16.48 4.79 -2.68
C LEU A 453 -17.62 5.80 -2.86
N ALA A 454 -17.66 6.52 -3.99
CA ALA A 454 -18.77 7.41 -4.32
C ALA A 454 -20.12 6.67 -4.28
N TRP A 455 -20.18 5.47 -4.90
CA TRP A 455 -21.37 4.62 -4.86
C TRP A 455 -21.71 4.18 -3.44
N ARG A 456 -20.74 3.72 -2.63
CA ARG A 456 -20.98 3.28 -1.24
C ARG A 456 -21.65 4.36 -0.40
N ASN A 457 -21.36 5.62 -0.68
CA ASN A 457 -21.94 6.78 0.01
C ASN A 457 -23.20 7.33 -0.65
N GLY A 458 -23.78 6.63 -1.64
CA GLY A 458 -24.98 7.07 -2.32
C GLY A 458 -24.82 8.42 -3.03
N TRP A 459 -23.60 8.79 -3.40
CA TRP A 459 -23.30 10.11 -3.93
C TRP A 459 -23.40 10.15 -5.46
N ASP A 460 -24.34 10.97 -5.95
CA ASP A 460 -24.35 11.42 -7.33
C ASP A 460 -23.25 12.47 -7.51
N THR A 461 -22.24 12.12 -8.30
CA THR A 461 -21.03 12.93 -8.49
C THR A 461 -21.24 14.14 -9.41
N GLY A 462 -22.43 14.26 -10.03
CA GLY A 462 -22.69 15.28 -11.06
C GLY A 462 -21.72 15.14 -12.22
N GLY A 463 -21.16 16.24 -12.71
CA GLY A 463 -20.23 16.26 -13.86
C GLY A 463 -18.83 15.69 -13.57
N LEU A 464 -18.52 15.22 -12.35
CA LEU A 464 -17.20 14.66 -12.04
C LEU A 464 -16.94 13.33 -12.73
N THR A 465 -17.98 12.49 -12.93
CA THR A 465 -17.84 11.22 -13.66
C THR A 465 -17.31 11.46 -15.07
N GLU A 466 -17.88 12.41 -15.81
CA GLU A 466 -17.46 12.78 -17.17
C GLU A 466 -16.05 13.38 -17.19
N MET A 467 -15.69 14.18 -16.18
CA MET A 467 -14.34 14.73 -16.06
C MET A 467 -13.29 13.63 -15.83
N VAL A 468 -13.61 12.61 -15.02
CA VAL A 468 -12.75 11.45 -14.78
C VAL A 468 -12.59 10.62 -16.05
N ASP A 469 -13.69 10.37 -16.81
CA ASP A 469 -13.66 9.68 -18.09
C ASP A 469 -12.82 10.42 -19.13
N ALA A 470 -12.88 11.75 -19.15
CA ALA A 470 -12.05 12.56 -20.05
C ALA A 470 -10.56 12.51 -19.66
N ALA A 471 -10.23 12.57 -18.37
CA ALA A 471 -8.85 12.56 -17.89
C ALA A 471 -8.13 11.22 -18.15
N VAL A 472 -8.86 10.11 -18.18
CA VAL A 472 -8.27 8.77 -18.35
C VAL A 472 -7.83 8.50 -19.80
N VAL A 473 -8.31 9.28 -20.76
CA VAL A 473 -7.94 9.14 -22.18
C VAL A 473 -6.98 10.23 -22.67
N GLU A 474 -6.67 11.25 -21.85
CA GLU A 474 -5.77 12.34 -22.19
C GLU A 474 -4.31 11.91 -22.14
N ASN A 475 -3.56 12.07 -23.23
CA ASN A 475 -2.16 11.69 -23.35
C ASN A 475 -1.17 12.83 -23.07
N ASP A 476 -1.60 14.10 -23.26
CA ASP A 476 -0.73 15.22 -22.88
C ASP A 476 -0.65 15.31 -21.35
N ARG A 477 0.57 15.15 -20.83
CA ARG A 477 0.81 15.02 -19.40
C ARG A 477 0.35 16.26 -18.61
N GLU A 478 0.63 17.46 -19.13
CA GLU A 478 0.26 18.68 -18.38
C GLU A 478 -1.24 18.96 -18.46
N THR A 479 -1.86 18.73 -19.61
CA THR A 479 -3.32 18.80 -19.77
C THR A 479 -3.99 17.81 -18.83
N ARG A 480 -3.52 16.56 -18.78
CA ARG A 480 -4.04 15.54 -17.87
C ARG A 480 -3.86 15.92 -16.39
N ALA A 481 -2.70 16.48 -16.04
CA ALA A 481 -2.46 16.99 -14.69
C ALA A 481 -3.44 18.11 -14.32
N GLN A 482 -3.71 19.04 -15.25
CA GLN A 482 -4.68 20.11 -15.02
C GLN A 482 -6.10 19.56 -14.83
N MET A 483 -6.51 18.58 -15.63
CA MET A 483 -7.82 17.92 -15.46
C MET A 483 -7.98 17.34 -14.06
N TYR A 484 -6.95 16.66 -13.52
CA TYR A 484 -7.02 16.14 -12.16
C TYR A 484 -7.00 17.24 -11.08
N ARG A 485 -6.37 18.38 -11.31
CA ARG A 485 -6.47 19.56 -10.43
C ARG A 485 -7.91 20.09 -10.40
N ASP A 486 -8.55 20.19 -11.57
CA ASP A 486 -9.93 20.68 -11.69
C ASP A 486 -10.95 19.71 -11.03
N ILE A 487 -10.75 18.39 -11.20
CA ILE A 487 -11.55 17.36 -10.52
C ILE A 487 -11.42 17.51 -9.00
N GLN A 488 -10.21 17.70 -8.44
CA GLN A 488 -10.00 17.89 -7.01
C GLN A 488 -10.65 19.18 -6.49
N ALA A 489 -10.58 20.27 -7.25
CA ALA A 489 -11.23 21.53 -6.87
C ALA A 489 -12.76 21.35 -6.72
N GLN A 490 -13.43 20.77 -7.73
CA GLN A 490 -14.87 20.51 -7.67
C GLN A 490 -15.22 19.48 -6.60
N PHE A 491 -14.41 18.43 -6.43
CA PHE A 491 -14.59 17.42 -5.38
C PHE A 491 -14.56 18.05 -3.99
N ARG A 492 -13.64 18.95 -3.69
CA ARG A 492 -13.57 19.63 -2.40
C ARG A 492 -14.84 20.42 -2.08
N GLU A 493 -15.49 20.98 -3.08
CA GLU A 493 -16.71 21.75 -2.91
C GLU A 493 -17.95 20.87 -2.74
N THR A 494 -18.05 19.78 -3.51
CA THR A 494 -19.31 19.06 -3.67
C THR A 494 -19.36 17.72 -2.94
N SER A 495 -18.20 17.10 -2.65
CA SER A 495 -18.15 15.72 -2.18
C SER A 495 -18.60 15.54 -0.72
N PRO A 496 -19.15 14.35 -0.41
CA PRO A 496 -19.45 13.93 0.96
C PRO A 496 -18.21 13.40 1.69
N PHE A 497 -17.05 13.41 1.05
CA PHE A 497 -15.81 12.95 1.66
C PHE A 497 -15.09 14.08 2.39
N ILE A 498 -14.58 13.76 3.55
CA ILE A 498 -13.70 14.59 4.34
C ILE A 498 -12.35 13.88 4.33
N VAL A 499 -11.51 14.16 3.34
CA VAL A 499 -10.14 13.66 3.32
C VAL A 499 -9.35 14.44 4.35
N MET A 500 -8.64 13.77 5.23
CA MET A 500 -8.05 14.39 6.43
C MET A 500 -6.52 14.36 6.43
N PHE A 501 -5.96 13.19 6.17
CA PHE A 501 -4.52 12.97 6.38
C PHE A 501 -3.95 12.02 5.34
N GLN A 502 -2.67 12.21 5.03
CA GLN A 502 -1.85 11.25 4.27
C GLN A 502 -0.84 10.60 5.21
N LEU A 503 -0.66 9.28 5.06
CA LEU A 503 0.27 8.49 5.87
C LEU A 503 1.73 8.85 5.57
N THR A 504 2.50 9.08 6.61
CA THR A 504 3.96 9.03 6.62
C THR A 504 4.38 7.78 7.39
N GLU A 505 4.95 6.79 6.70
CA GLU A 505 5.46 5.59 7.35
C GLU A 505 6.79 5.91 8.04
N GLN A 506 6.81 5.81 9.37
CA GLN A 506 8.03 5.96 10.15
C GLN A 506 8.62 4.59 10.43
N ILE A 507 9.85 4.36 10.00
CA ILE A 507 10.58 3.14 10.30
C ILE A 507 11.82 3.42 11.11
N GLY A 508 12.18 2.50 12.01
CA GLY A 508 13.49 2.47 12.62
C GLY A 508 14.43 1.56 11.83
N ARG A 509 15.64 2.01 11.53
CA ARG A 509 16.69 1.19 10.92
C ARG A 509 18.01 1.33 11.64
N GLN A 510 18.86 0.31 11.54
CA GLN A 510 20.25 0.43 11.96
C GLN A 510 20.97 1.49 11.14
N GLU A 511 21.92 2.23 11.75
CA GLU A 511 22.65 3.32 11.09
C GLU A 511 23.45 2.84 9.87
N ASN A 512 24.00 1.63 9.93
CA ASN A 512 24.76 1.02 8.84
C ASN A 512 23.91 0.55 7.64
N VAL A 513 22.59 0.42 7.77
CA VAL A 513 21.67 0.04 6.68
C VAL A 513 21.48 1.22 5.74
N GLN A 514 21.88 1.08 4.50
CA GLN A 514 21.74 2.11 3.46
C GLN A 514 20.96 1.57 2.26
N GLY A 515 20.45 2.44 1.39
CA GLY A 515 19.79 2.07 0.12
C GLY A 515 18.42 1.40 0.26
N LEU A 516 17.83 1.33 1.46
CA LEU A 516 16.47 0.84 1.64
C LEU A 516 15.48 1.88 1.10
N SER A 517 14.61 1.44 0.20
CA SER A 517 13.46 2.20 -0.30
C SER A 517 12.19 1.45 0.06
N LEU A 518 11.22 2.15 0.63
CA LEU A 518 9.86 1.62 0.85
C LEU A 518 8.95 1.86 -0.36
N GLY A 519 9.46 2.52 -1.41
CA GLY A 519 8.75 2.77 -2.66
C GLY A 519 7.92 4.04 -2.70
N GLY A 520 8.00 4.90 -1.69
CA GLY A 520 7.26 6.17 -1.64
C GLY A 520 5.73 5.98 -1.68
N PRO A 521 4.99 6.98 -2.17
CA PRO A 521 3.52 6.89 -2.25
C PRO A 521 3.01 5.97 -3.35
N ILE A 522 3.86 5.53 -4.28
CA ILE A 522 3.46 5.00 -5.58
C ILE A 522 3.88 3.54 -5.77
N THR A 523 4.99 3.07 -5.14
CA THR A 523 5.53 1.74 -5.35
C THR A 523 5.69 0.95 -4.04
N ASN A 524 6.29 -0.24 -4.11
CA ASN A 524 6.50 -1.14 -2.99
C ASN A 524 7.97 -1.20 -2.59
N ALA A 525 8.25 -1.77 -1.41
CA ALA A 525 9.61 -1.83 -0.86
C ALA A 525 10.56 -2.64 -1.78
N ALA A 526 11.75 -2.08 -2.00
CA ALA A 526 12.81 -2.67 -2.81
C ALA A 526 14.06 -2.92 -1.96
N TYR A 527 14.60 -4.14 -2.05
CA TYR A 527 15.71 -4.57 -1.20
C TYR A 527 17.05 -4.73 -1.95
N TRP A 528 17.05 -4.70 -3.29
CA TRP A 528 18.25 -5.01 -4.08
C TRP A 528 19.38 -3.99 -3.98
N ASN A 529 19.06 -2.74 -3.59
CA ASN A 529 20.05 -1.67 -3.38
C ASN A 529 20.54 -1.56 -1.92
N VAL A 530 20.02 -2.42 -1.02
CA VAL A 530 20.39 -2.36 0.39
C VAL A 530 21.82 -2.83 0.59
N THR A 531 22.57 -2.07 1.40
CA THR A 531 23.93 -2.40 1.87
C THR A 531 24.05 -2.17 3.37
N LYS A 532 25.04 -2.84 4.00
CA LYS A 532 25.36 -2.70 5.43
C LYS A 532 26.84 -2.45 5.63
#